data_eeb0880a3a9ba2f9be0aff2a72cee72e
#
_entry.id   eeb0880a3a9ba2f9be0aff2a72cee72e
#
_cell.length_a   1.000
_cell.length_b   1.000
_cell.length_c   1.000
_cell.angle_alpha   90.00
_cell.angle_beta   90.00
_cell.angle_gamma   90.00
#
_symmetry.space_group_name_H-M   'P 1'
#
loop_
_entity.id
_entity.type
_entity.pdbx_description
1 polymer ?
#
loop_
_entity_poly.entity_id
_entity_poly.type
_entity_poly.pdbx_seq_one_letter_code
_entity_poly.pdbx_strand_id
1 'polypeptide(L)'
;QGEYIQKKLREIAARFQLTNIRGKGLLLAFDLPTEQGAEVVAACLRQGLLVNSPQPATIRLMPALIVNTAEIDWMTEILANVLQEVLG
;
A
#
# COMPACT_ATOMS: atom_id res chain seq x y z
N GLN A 1 -13.16 -5.01 8.75
CA GLN A 1 -12.15 -5.10 7.67
C GLN A 1 -11.24 -3.87 7.64
N GLY A 2 -11.80 -2.69 7.85
CA GLY A 2 -11.00 -1.47 7.85
C GLY A 2 -9.94 -1.45 8.94
N GLU A 3 -10.25 -1.95 10.12
CA GLU A 3 -9.28 -2.02 11.20
C GLU A 3 -8.16 -3.00 10.91
N TYR A 4 -8.49 -4.12 10.31
CA TYR A 4 -7.50 -5.14 9.98
C TYR A 4 -6.50 -4.64 8.95
N ILE A 5 -6.99 -4.01 7.87
CA ILE A 5 -6.10 -3.50 6.84
C ILE A 5 -5.21 -2.37 7.36
N GLN A 6 -5.74 -1.50 8.21
CA GLN A 6 -4.94 -0.44 8.81
C GLN A 6 -3.86 -1.00 9.72
N LYS A 7 -4.17 -2.05 10.47
CA LYS A 7 -3.17 -2.71 11.30
C LYS A 7 -2.03 -3.27 10.45
N LYS A 8 -2.36 -3.94 9.36
CA LYS A 8 -1.36 -4.49 8.44
C LYS A 8 -0.52 -3.39 7.82
N LEU A 9 -1.14 -2.28 7.43
CA LEU A 9 -0.40 -1.14 6.87
C LEU A 9 0.54 -0.53 7.89
N ARG A 10 0.13 -0.43 9.15
CA ARG A 10 1.03 0.11 10.18
C ARG A 10 2.24 -0.78 10.40
N GLU A 11 2.08 -2.10 10.31
CA GLU A 11 3.21 -3.02 10.40
C GLU A 11 4.19 -2.81 9.24
N ILE A 12 3.67 -2.63 8.04
CA ILE A 12 4.49 -2.35 6.86
C ILE A 12 5.15 -0.98 6.99
N ALA A 13 4.43 0.00 7.49
CA ALA A 13 4.94 1.35 7.67
C ALA A 13 6.17 1.37 8.57
N ALA A 14 6.16 0.58 9.63
CA ALA A 14 7.30 0.50 10.54
C ALA A 14 8.55 -0.04 9.84
N ARG A 15 8.37 -0.94 8.88
CA ARG A 15 9.50 -1.53 8.15
C ARG A 15 10.08 -0.61 7.09
N PHE A 16 9.26 0.22 6.45
CA PHE A 16 9.67 1.00 5.28
C PHE A 16 9.59 2.50 5.48
N GLN A 17 9.36 2.93 6.73
CA GLN A 17 9.30 4.36 7.06
C GLN A 17 8.19 5.09 6.33
N LEU A 18 7.07 4.40 6.13
CA LEU A 18 5.88 5.06 5.57
C LEU A 18 5.28 5.99 6.63
N THR A 19 4.72 7.09 6.17
CA THR A 19 4.15 8.08 7.08
C THR A 19 2.74 8.45 6.64
N ASN A 20 2.05 9.16 7.52
CA ASN A 20 0.78 9.78 7.20
C ASN A 20 -0.24 8.78 6.64
N ILE A 21 -0.32 7.60 7.28
CA ILE A 21 -1.33 6.61 6.91
C ILE A 21 -2.68 7.21 7.22
N ARG A 22 -3.50 7.29 6.19
CA ARG A 22 -4.81 7.90 6.31
C ARG A 22 -5.80 7.16 5.44
N GLY A 23 -7.06 7.24 5.80
CA GLY A 23 -8.08 6.60 5.01
C GLY A 23 -9.42 6.74 5.65
N LYS A 24 -10.45 6.67 4.82
CA LYS A 24 -11.82 6.73 5.25
C LYS A 24 -12.61 5.79 4.38
N GLY A 25 -13.33 4.87 5.01
CA GLY A 25 -14.08 3.87 4.25
C GLY A 25 -13.13 2.95 3.48
N LEU A 26 -13.30 2.92 2.18
CA LEU A 26 -12.57 2.02 1.30
C LEU A 26 -11.37 2.65 0.61
N LEU A 27 -11.03 3.89 0.97
CA LEU A 27 -9.86 4.58 0.40
C LEU A 27 -8.80 4.69 1.47
N LEU A 28 -7.60 4.22 1.15
CA LEU A 28 -6.45 4.27 2.05
C LEU A 28 -5.28 4.85 1.31
N ALA A 29 -4.49 5.66 2.01
CA ALA A 29 -3.31 6.28 1.42
C ALA A 29 -2.19 6.33 2.45
N PHE A 30 -0.96 6.41 1.96
CA PHE A 30 0.21 6.61 2.81
C PHE A 30 1.29 7.31 1.99
N ASP A 31 2.23 7.91 2.69
CA ASP A 31 3.35 8.58 2.05
C ASP A 31 4.61 7.75 2.15
N LEU A 32 5.39 7.76 1.06
CA LEU A 32 6.69 7.10 0.98
C LEU A 32 7.78 8.03 1.52
N PRO A 33 8.91 7.46 1.98
CA PRO A 33 10.05 8.31 2.40
C PRO A 33 10.75 8.99 1.22
N THR A 34 10.50 8.53 -0.01
CA THR A 34 11.12 9.07 -1.22
C THR A 34 10.08 9.23 -2.31
N GLU A 35 10.43 9.94 -3.39
CA GLU A 35 9.52 10.21 -4.51
C GLU A 35 9.55 9.07 -5.53
N GLN A 36 9.27 7.85 -5.07
CA GLN A 36 9.29 6.65 -5.90
C GLN A 36 7.90 6.05 -6.13
N GLY A 37 6.87 6.89 -6.05
CA GLY A 37 5.49 6.41 -6.21
C GLY A 37 5.25 5.73 -7.55
N ALA A 38 5.76 6.28 -8.64
CA ALA A 38 5.57 5.67 -9.96
C ALA A 38 6.21 4.29 -10.07
N GLU A 39 7.37 4.10 -9.43
CA GLU A 39 8.01 2.80 -9.41
C GLU A 39 7.22 1.78 -8.61
N VAL A 40 6.64 2.22 -7.50
CA VAL A 40 5.79 1.35 -6.68
C VAL A 40 4.54 0.94 -7.46
N VAL A 41 3.91 1.89 -8.16
CA VAL A 41 2.73 1.60 -8.98
C VAL A 41 3.05 0.55 -10.05
N ALA A 42 4.15 0.75 -10.77
CA ALA A 42 4.54 -0.17 -11.84
C ALA A 42 4.85 -1.57 -11.29
N ALA A 43 5.56 -1.65 -10.18
CA ALA A 43 5.91 -2.92 -9.57
C ALA A 43 4.67 -3.66 -9.03
N CYS A 44 3.73 -2.93 -8.44
CA CYS A 44 2.47 -3.53 -7.99
C CYS A 44 1.68 -4.09 -9.16
N LEU A 45 1.62 -3.35 -10.26
CA LEU A 45 0.89 -3.78 -11.44
C LEU A 45 1.48 -5.09 -12.01
N ARG A 46 2.80 -5.21 -12.01
CA ARG A 46 3.45 -6.44 -12.46
C ARG A 46 3.05 -7.64 -11.61
N GLN A 47 2.68 -7.43 -10.38
CA GLN A 47 2.25 -8.50 -9.47
C GLN A 47 0.73 -8.62 -9.36
N GLY A 48 0.01 -7.88 -10.19
CA GLY A 48 -1.45 -7.98 -10.23
C GLY A 48 -2.18 -7.08 -9.23
N LEU A 49 -1.48 -6.16 -8.59
CA LEU A 49 -2.10 -5.24 -7.63
C LEU A 49 -2.20 -3.85 -8.23
N LEU A 50 -3.41 -3.32 -8.29
CA LEU A 50 -3.67 -2.01 -8.86
C LEU A 50 -3.71 -0.96 -7.76
N VAL A 51 -2.76 -0.03 -7.82
CA VAL A 51 -2.71 1.13 -6.92
C VAL A 51 -2.43 2.36 -7.77
N ASN A 52 -2.54 3.55 -7.19
CA ASN A 52 -2.10 4.73 -7.92
C ASN A 52 -1.27 5.64 -7.03
N SER A 53 -0.63 6.63 -7.66
CA SER A 53 0.24 7.58 -6.99
C SER A 53 -0.21 8.99 -7.40
N PRO A 54 -1.12 9.60 -6.63
CA PRO A 54 -1.61 10.94 -6.97
C PRO A 54 -0.53 12.02 -6.83
N GLN A 55 0.52 11.74 -6.06
CA GLN A 55 1.67 12.61 -5.90
C GLN A 55 2.93 11.74 -5.86
N PRO A 56 4.10 12.30 -6.16
CA PRO A 56 5.33 11.50 -6.30
C PRO A 56 5.68 10.61 -5.11
N ALA A 57 5.34 11.03 -3.90
CA ALA A 57 5.66 10.26 -2.70
C ALA A 57 4.42 9.72 -2.00
N THR A 58 3.28 9.65 -2.69
CA THR A 58 2.02 9.20 -2.09
C THR A 58 1.48 8.00 -2.85
N ILE A 59 1.08 6.97 -2.14
CA ILE A 59 0.41 5.80 -2.71
C ILE A 59 -1.01 5.75 -2.18
N ARG A 60 -1.95 5.50 -3.07
CA ARG A 60 -3.36 5.35 -2.72
C ARG A 60 -3.83 3.96 -3.10
N LEU A 61 -4.38 3.27 -2.11
CA LEU A 61 -4.96 1.95 -2.28
C LEU A 61 -6.47 2.09 -2.38
N MET A 62 -7.08 1.30 -3.25
CA MET A 62 -8.53 1.30 -3.38
C MET A 62 -9.04 -0.12 -3.16
N PRO A 63 -9.14 -0.56 -1.90
CA PRO A 63 -9.52 -1.93 -1.59
C PRO A 63 -11.03 -2.17 -1.64
N ALA A 64 -11.75 -1.41 -2.45
CA ALA A 64 -13.21 -1.47 -2.50
C ALA A 64 -13.74 -2.86 -2.79
N LEU A 65 -12.98 -3.68 -3.52
CA LEU A 65 -13.38 -5.03 -3.89
C LEU A 65 -12.81 -6.10 -2.96
N ILE A 66 -12.07 -5.69 -1.93
CA ILE A 66 -11.45 -6.62 -0.98
C ILE A 66 -12.38 -6.75 0.21
N VAL A 67 -12.93 -7.94 0.39
CA VAL A 67 -14.01 -8.16 1.36
C VAL A 67 -13.67 -9.17 2.46
N ASN A 68 -12.48 -9.79 2.42
CA ASN A 68 -12.10 -10.75 3.46
C ASN A 68 -10.62 -10.64 3.81
N THR A 69 -10.26 -11.27 4.93
CA THR A 69 -8.88 -11.17 5.44
C THR A 69 -7.86 -11.84 4.52
N ALA A 70 -8.24 -12.88 3.80
CA ALA A 70 -7.31 -13.54 2.88
C ALA A 70 -6.90 -12.61 1.74
N GLU A 71 -7.86 -11.82 1.24
CA GLU A 71 -7.56 -10.84 0.19
C GLU A 71 -6.71 -9.69 0.72
N ILE A 72 -6.97 -9.25 1.94
CA ILE A 72 -6.16 -8.22 2.58
C ILE A 72 -4.73 -8.73 2.78
N ASP A 73 -4.58 -9.97 3.23
CA ASP A 73 -3.26 -10.57 3.40
C ASP A 73 -2.50 -10.64 2.07
N TRP A 74 -3.19 -11.05 1.00
CA TRP A 74 -2.60 -11.12 -0.33
C TRP A 74 -2.12 -9.73 -0.79
N MET A 75 -2.97 -8.73 -0.64
CA MET A 75 -2.65 -7.36 -1.05
C MET A 75 -1.45 -6.80 -0.27
N THR A 76 -1.48 -6.97 1.05
CA THR A 76 -0.42 -6.41 1.89
C THR A 76 0.89 -7.16 1.72
N GLU A 77 0.85 -8.46 1.40
CA GLU A 77 2.05 -9.22 1.09
C GLU A 77 2.70 -8.72 -0.19
N ILE A 78 1.91 -8.50 -1.24
CA ILE A 78 2.43 -7.92 -2.49
C ILE A 78 3.00 -6.55 -2.23
N LEU A 79 2.29 -5.72 -1.47
CA LEU A 79 2.75 -4.37 -1.16
C LEU A 79 4.09 -4.40 -0.44
N ALA A 80 4.23 -5.27 0.56
CA ALA A 80 5.49 -5.38 1.30
C ALA A 80 6.63 -5.82 0.39
N ASN A 81 6.38 -6.79 -0.51
CA ASN A 81 7.40 -7.26 -1.44
C ASN A 81 7.83 -6.15 -2.39
N VAL A 82 6.86 -5.39 -2.90
CA VAL A 82 7.15 -4.27 -3.81
C VAL A 82 7.95 -3.18 -3.10
N LEU A 83 7.56 -2.83 -1.88
CA LEU A 83 8.28 -1.81 -1.13
C LEU A 83 9.71 -2.25 -0.81
N GLN A 84 9.90 -3.54 -0.53
CA GLN A 84 11.25 -4.08 -0.34
C GLN A 84 12.07 -3.95 -1.62
N GLU A 85 11.47 -4.22 -2.77
CA GLU A 85 12.15 -4.13 -4.05
C GLU A 85 12.51 -2.68 -4.40
N VAL A 86 11.59 -1.75 -4.19
CA VAL A 86 11.74 -0.36 -4.64
C VAL A 86 12.51 0.48 -3.62
N LEU A 87 12.19 0.35 -2.35
CA LEU A 87 12.75 1.20 -1.29
C LEU A 87 13.92 0.56 -0.56
N GLY A 88 13.92 -0.75 -0.54
CA GLY A 88 14.87 -1.51 0.24
C GLY A 88 16.24 -1.60 -0.30
#